data_78ae84af44e6bf1f4482b936f8b41a2b
#
_entry.id   78ae84af44e6bf1f4482b936f8b41a2b
#
_cell.length_a   1.000
_cell.length_b   1.000
_cell.length_c   1.000
_cell.angle_alpha   90.00
_cell.angle_beta   90.00
_cell.angle_gamma   90.00
#
_symmetry.space_group_name_H-M   'P 1'
#
loop_
_entity.id
_entity.type
_entity.pdbx_description
1 polymer ?
#
loop_
_entity_poly.entity_id
_entity_poly.type
_entity_poly.pdbx_seq_one_letter_code
_entity_poly.pdbx_strand_id
1 'polypeptide(L)'
;MRAIVYSQTGGPDVLRLVERSVPVTAAGQVRVRVHVSGVNPTDWKSRRGSAPGEATPFAEVVPNQDGAGIVDALGDGVAGLEIGQRVWIREAAWQRADGTAQEYVVLPAANVAALPPGASFDLGASLGIPALTAHRCLTISESGPARLSPGSLAGRAVLVAGGAGAVGHAAIQLARWAGAEVITTVSGPAKAELARRAGAEHVINYRAQESAAEIRKVAPHGVDIVVEVAPSENAALNSAIVASGATIAIYANNGGDELTLPIRSHMTTNTRVQFVLIYRVDPEAKAHAVAAVSAAAADGALPVGEDAGLPLHRFPLERTADAHAAVEAGAVGKVLIDVI
;
A
#
# COMPACT_ATOMS: atom_id res chain seq x y z
N MET A 1 12.52 2.54 -25.97
CA MET A 1 11.49 2.85 -24.98
C MET A 1 12.02 3.86 -23.97
N ARG A 2 11.14 4.72 -23.46
CA ARG A 2 11.49 5.71 -22.43
C ARG A 2 11.48 5.05 -21.05
N ALA A 3 12.41 5.44 -20.19
CA ALA A 3 12.50 5.00 -18.81
C ALA A 3 13.12 6.09 -17.93
N ILE A 4 12.75 6.11 -16.66
CA ILE A 4 13.43 6.90 -15.64
C ILE A 4 14.42 6.01 -14.91
N VAL A 5 15.67 6.48 -14.78
CA VAL A 5 16.73 5.72 -14.11
C VAL A 5 17.47 6.59 -13.09
N TYR A 6 18.08 5.94 -12.11
CA TYR A 6 19.10 6.52 -11.25
C TYR A 6 20.20 5.48 -10.97
N SER A 7 21.44 5.94 -10.76
CA SER A 7 22.63 5.11 -10.54
C SER A 7 23.33 5.41 -9.21
N GLN A 8 22.84 6.37 -8.47
CA GLN A 8 23.30 6.74 -7.12
C GLN A 8 22.14 7.21 -6.29
N THR A 9 22.21 7.04 -5.00
CA THR A 9 21.21 7.54 -4.05
C THR A 9 21.25 9.06 -3.94
N GLY A 10 20.13 9.67 -3.60
CA GLY A 10 20.08 11.14 -3.46
C GLY A 10 18.68 11.73 -3.46
N GLY A 11 18.60 13.03 -3.73
CA GLY A 11 17.37 13.78 -3.92
C GLY A 11 16.63 13.39 -5.22
N PRO A 12 15.43 13.96 -5.48
CA PRO A 12 14.70 13.69 -6.71
C PRO A 12 15.46 13.97 -8.01
N ASP A 13 16.44 14.85 -7.95
CA ASP A 13 17.33 15.25 -9.06
C ASP A 13 18.24 14.15 -9.60
N VAL A 14 18.41 13.03 -8.88
CA VAL A 14 19.16 11.87 -9.40
C VAL A 14 18.37 11.09 -10.47
N LEU A 15 17.05 11.30 -10.55
CA LEU A 15 16.16 10.66 -11.53
C LEU A 15 16.33 11.29 -12.91
N ARG A 16 16.64 10.48 -13.92
CA ARG A 16 16.88 10.94 -15.30
C ARG A 16 16.06 10.14 -16.29
N LEU A 17 15.49 10.84 -17.27
CA LEU A 17 14.85 10.22 -18.42
C LEU A 17 15.93 9.71 -19.39
N VAL A 18 15.79 8.46 -19.81
CA VAL A 18 16.67 7.83 -20.79
C VAL A 18 15.88 7.03 -21.82
N GLU A 19 16.51 6.75 -22.95
CA GLU A 19 16.03 5.75 -23.90
C GLU A 19 16.76 4.43 -23.71
N ARG A 20 16.01 3.32 -23.71
CA ARG A 20 16.51 1.96 -23.55
C ARG A 20 15.90 1.02 -24.61
N SER A 21 16.53 -0.10 -24.87
CA SER A 21 15.94 -1.17 -25.67
C SER A 21 14.73 -1.77 -24.94
N VAL A 22 13.72 -2.21 -25.68
CA VAL A 22 12.59 -2.94 -25.10
C VAL A 22 13.11 -4.29 -24.56
N PRO A 23 12.87 -4.61 -23.27
CA PRO A 23 13.41 -5.83 -22.67
C PRO A 23 12.72 -7.08 -23.22
N VAL A 24 13.44 -8.20 -23.27
CA VAL A 24 12.93 -9.50 -23.71
C VAL A 24 12.60 -10.35 -22.51
N THR A 25 11.49 -11.10 -22.57
CA THR A 25 11.04 -12.04 -21.55
C THR A 25 11.91 -13.30 -21.53
N ALA A 26 12.27 -13.77 -20.33
CA ALA A 26 12.77 -15.11 -20.09
C ALA A 26 11.63 -16.05 -19.64
N ALA A 27 11.93 -17.35 -19.49
CA ALA A 27 10.96 -18.33 -18.97
C ALA A 27 10.37 -17.88 -17.60
N GLY A 28 9.07 -18.03 -17.43
CA GLY A 28 8.33 -17.61 -16.22
C GLY A 28 8.14 -16.11 -16.07
N GLN A 29 8.56 -15.29 -17.02
CA GLN A 29 8.45 -13.83 -16.98
C GLN A 29 7.37 -13.33 -17.94
N VAL A 30 6.80 -12.17 -17.60
CA VAL A 30 5.86 -11.43 -18.42
C VAL A 30 6.39 -10.03 -18.69
N ARG A 31 6.20 -9.54 -19.91
CA ARG A 31 6.43 -8.13 -20.24
C ARG A 31 5.09 -7.40 -20.21
N VAL A 32 5.05 -6.31 -19.45
CA VAL A 32 3.87 -5.45 -19.37
C VAL A 32 4.21 -4.09 -19.99
N ARG A 33 3.37 -3.65 -20.92
CA ARG A 33 3.33 -2.27 -21.39
C ARG A 33 2.63 -1.45 -20.32
N VAL A 34 3.40 -0.62 -19.60
CA VAL A 34 2.91 0.13 -18.44
C VAL A 34 2.14 1.36 -18.93
N HIS A 35 0.92 1.52 -18.45
CA HIS A 35 0.11 2.72 -18.68
C HIS A 35 0.24 3.71 -17.55
N VAL A 36 0.15 3.23 -16.32
CA VAL A 36 0.24 4.05 -15.10
C VAL A 36 1.18 3.39 -14.12
N SER A 37 2.10 4.16 -13.57
CA SER A 37 3.01 3.76 -12.49
C SER A 37 2.61 4.45 -11.20
N GLY A 38 2.54 3.71 -10.09
CA GLY A 38 2.16 4.22 -8.78
C GLY A 38 3.38 4.51 -7.92
N VAL A 39 3.46 5.69 -7.33
CA VAL A 39 4.54 6.08 -6.41
C VAL A 39 4.13 5.84 -4.96
N ASN A 40 5.02 5.23 -4.18
CA ASN A 40 4.85 4.95 -2.75
C ASN A 40 6.00 5.55 -1.93
N PRO A 41 5.83 5.71 -0.60
CA PRO A 41 6.93 6.15 0.27
C PRO A 41 8.18 5.28 0.17
N THR A 42 8.05 3.99 -0.06
CA THR A 42 9.18 3.07 -0.24
C THR A 42 10.05 3.42 -1.45
N ASP A 43 9.46 3.98 -2.51
CA ASP A 43 10.17 4.30 -3.75
C ASP A 43 11.15 5.46 -3.56
N TRP A 44 10.68 6.56 -2.93
CA TRP A 44 11.57 7.67 -2.64
C TRP A 44 12.57 7.34 -1.52
N LYS A 45 12.19 6.50 -0.53
CA LYS A 45 13.11 6.05 0.53
C LYS A 45 14.25 5.21 -0.08
N SER A 46 13.95 4.31 -1.02
CA SER A 46 14.97 3.52 -1.74
C SER A 46 15.87 4.39 -2.60
N ARG A 47 15.30 5.36 -3.34
CA ARG A 47 16.08 6.32 -4.11
C ARG A 47 16.98 7.19 -3.23
N ARG A 48 16.47 7.65 -2.09
CA ARG A 48 17.20 8.52 -1.15
C ARG A 48 18.39 7.79 -0.52
N GLY A 49 18.22 6.49 -0.22
CA GLY A 49 19.23 5.69 0.49
C GLY A 49 19.51 6.18 1.90
N SER A 50 20.60 5.70 2.49
CA SER A 50 21.10 6.13 3.80
C SER A 50 21.89 7.44 3.72
N ALA A 51 22.62 7.65 2.64
CA ALA A 51 23.33 8.91 2.35
C ALA A 51 23.30 9.21 0.83
N PRO A 52 23.37 10.50 0.45
CA PRO A 52 23.51 10.89 -0.97
C PRO A 52 24.80 10.40 -1.59
N GLY A 53 24.74 9.97 -2.86
CA GLY A 53 25.93 9.57 -3.65
C GLY A 53 26.38 8.13 -3.43
N GLU A 54 25.67 7.34 -2.62
CA GLU A 54 25.96 5.90 -2.51
C GLU A 54 25.59 5.17 -3.80
N ALA A 55 26.36 4.15 -4.16
CA ALA A 55 26.07 3.30 -5.29
C ALA A 55 24.76 2.53 -5.07
N THR A 56 23.95 2.43 -6.11
CA THR A 56 22.76 1.58 -6.12
C THR A 56 23.15 0.09 -6.22
N PRO A 57 22.27 -0.85 -5.78
CA PRO A 57 22.57 -2.29 -5.86
C PRO A 57 22.70 -2.82 -7.29
N PHE A 58 22.31 -2.04 -8.29
CA PHE A 58 22.44 -2.31 -9.72
C PHE A 58 23.08 -1.10 -10.40
N ALA A 59 23.69 -1.29 -11.57
CA ALA A 59 24.35 -0.20 -12.31
C ALA A 59 23.39 0.97 -12.62
N GLU A 60 22.14 0.65 -12.91
CA GLU A 60 21.02 1.58 -13.02
C GLU A 60 19.78 0.95 -12.39
N VAL A 61 18.92 1.76 -11.79
CA VAL A 61 17.64 1.34 -11.20
C VAL A 61 16.51 2.18 -11.81
N VAL A 62 15.48 1.50 -12.31
CA VAL A 62 14.19 2.11 -12.62
C VAL A 62 13.33 2.06 -11.35
N PRO A 63 12.84 3.19 -10.84
CA PRO A 63 12.06 3.21 -9.61
C PRO A 63 10.62 2.67 -9.79
N ASN A 64 9.90 2.61 -8.69
CA ASN A 64 8.48 2.31 -8.48
C ASN A 64 8.13 0.84 -8.49
N GLN A 65 7.37 0.48 -7.45
CA GLN A 65 6.95 -0.89 -7.17
C GLN A 65 5.63 -1.26 -7.84
N ASP A 66 4.72 -0.30 -7.96
CA ASP A 66 3.33 -0.49 -8.38
C ASP A 66 3.10 0.05 -9.78
N GLY A 67 2.19 -0.57 -10.50
CA GLY A 67 1.77 -0.10 -11.80
C GLY A 67 0.57 -0.86 -12.33
N ALA A 68 0.09 -0.42 -13.49
CA ALA A 68 -0.92 -1.12 -14.24
C ALA A 68 -0.69 -0.92 -15.74
N GLY A 69 -1.11 -1.90 -16.53
CA GLY A 69 -0.87 -1.86 -17.97
C GLY A 69 -1.46 -3.07 -18.67
N ILE A 70 -0.87 -3.39 -19.81
CA ILE A 70 -1.32 -4.47 -20.68
C ILE A 70 -0.17 -5.46 -20.88
N VAL A 71 -0.45 -6.75 -20.78
CA VAL A 71 0.50 -7.82 -21.10
C VAL A 71 0.87 -7.70 -22.58
N ASP A 72 2.16 -7.53 -22.85
CA ASP A 72 2.69 -7.33 -24.21
C ASP A 72 3.43 -8.58 -24.72
N ALA A 73 4.11 -9.33 -23.85
CA ALA A 73 4.75 -10.58 -24.19
C ALA A 73 4.77 -11.55 -22.99
N LEU A 74 4.79 -12.83 -23.28
CA LEU A 74 4.88 -13.92 -22.30
C LEU A 74 6.15 -14.74 -22.59
N GLY A 75 6.91 -15.04 -21.54
CA GLY A 75 7.99 -16.03 -21.60
C GLY A 75 7.45 -17.46 -21.47
N ASP A 76 8.29 -18.43 -21.80
CA ASP A 76 7.92 -19.85 -21.73
C ASP A 76 7.45 -20.23 -20.33
N GLY A 77 6.43 -21.09 -20.28
CA GLY A 77 5.88 -21.63 -19.03
C GLY A 77 4.97 -20.67 -18.23
N VAL A 78 4.71 -19.46 -18.71
CA VAL A 78 3.73 -18.56 -18.08
C VAL A 78 2.33 -19.08 -18.35
N ALA A 79 1.54 -19.26 -17.28
CA ALA A 79 0.14 -19.69 -17.33
C ALA A 79 -0.76 -18.67 -16.63
N GLY A 80 -2.04 -18.60 -17.05
CA GLY A 80 -3.05 -17.76 -16.41
C GLY A 80 -2.98 -16.27 -16.79
N LEU A 81 -2.13 -15.90 -17.76
CA LEU A 81 -2.05 -14.57 -18.34
C LEU A 81 -2.11 -14.69 -19.87
N GLU A 82 -2.67 -13.68 -20.54
CA GLU A 82 -2.80 -13.61 -22.00
C GLU A 82 -2.26 -12.28 -22.54
N ILE A 83 -1.70 -12.31 -23.76
CA ILE A 83 -1.29 -11.08 -24.46
C ILE A 83 -2.53 -10.22 -24.69
N GLY A 84 -2.43 -8.92 -24.41
CA GLY A 84 -3.54 -7.98 -24.46
C GLY A 84 -4.34 -7.89 -23.16
N GLN A 85 -4.10 -8.77 -22.19
CA GLN A 85 -4.77 -8.73 -20.89
C GLN A 85 -4.40 -7.48 -20.08
N ARG A 86 -5.39 -6.83 -19.50
CA ARG A 86 -5.18 -5.72 -18.55
C ARG A 86 -4.78 -6.26 -17.19
N VAL A 87 -3.74 -5.69 -16.61
CA VAL A 87 -3.14 -6.21 -15.38
C VAL A 87 -2.72 -5.08 -14.43
N TRP A 88 -2.58 -5.41 -13.15
CA TRP A 88 -1.90 -4.61 -12.16
C TRP A 88 -0.62 -5.30 -11.69
N ILE A 89 0.37 -4.50 -11.30
CA ILE A 89 1.73 -4.90 -10.98
C ILE A 89 2.03 -4.59 -9.52
N ARG A 90 2.79 -5.47 -8.88
CA ARG A 90 3.29 -5.28 -7.52
C ARG A 90 4.78 -5.62 -7.41
N GLU A 91 5.47 -4.99 -6.47
CA GLU A 91 6.86 -5.30 -6.10
C GLU A 91 7.81 -5.36 -7.32
N ALA A 92 7.59 -4.51 -8.34
CA ALA A 92 8.37 -4.55 -9.58
C ALA A 92 9.87 -4.32 -9.35
N ALA A 93 10.25 -3.35 -8.53
CA ALA A 93 11.63 -2.99 -8.24
C ALA A 93 12.22 -3.72 -7.00
N TRP A 94 11.45 -4.59 -6.33
CA TRP A 94 11.97 -5.26 -5.13
C TRP A 94 13.06 -6.27 -5.47
N GLN A 95 14.30 -5.98 -5.02
CA GLN A 95 15.52 -6.76 -5.34
C GLN A 95 15.78 -6.92 -6.86
N ARG A 96 15.34 -5.93 -7.65
CA ARG A 96 15.43 -5.92 -9.10
C ARG A 96 15.83 -4.53 -9.59
N ALA A 97 16.47 -4.49 -10.76
CA ALA A 97 16.88 -3.24 -11.38
C ALA A 97 15.70 -2.44 -11.96
N ASP A 98 14.62 -3.13 -12.37
CA ASP A 98 13.58 -2.54 -13.19
C ASP A 98 12.23 -2.48 -12.45
N GLY A 99 11.79 -1.26 -12.10
CA GLY A 99 10.47 -0.92 -11.62
C GLY A 99 9.53 -0.45 -12.74
N THR A 100 8.45 0.22 -12.35
CA THR A 100 7.36 0.57 -13.29
C THR A 100 7.46 1.97 -13.91
N ALA A 101 8.46 2.78 -13.56
CA ALA A 101 8.65 4.10 -14.16
C ALA A 101 9.29 4.03 -15.56
N GLN A 102 8.73 3.19 -16.44
CA GLN A 102 9.18 2.95 -17.83
C GLN A 102 8.05 2.37 -18.68
N GLU A 103 8.17 2.51 -20.01
CA GLU A 103 7.09 2.08 -20.94
C GLU A 103 6.88 0.56 -20.96
N TYR A 104 7.91 -0.24 -20.76
CA TYR A 104 7.83 -1.70 -20.68
C TYR A 104 8.65 -2.24 -19.52
N VAL A 105 8.06 -3.10 -18.72
CA VAL A 105 8.75 -3.80 -17.63
C VAL A 105 8.62 -5.31 -17.81
N VAL A 106 9.71 -6.04 -17.58
CA VAL A 106 9.73 -7.51 -17.52
C VAL A 106 9.87 -7.93 -16.08
N LEU A 107 8.98 -8.81 -15.61
CA LEU A 107 8.94 -9.28 -14.21
C LEU A 107 8.42 -10.71 -14.13
N PRO A 108 8.65 -11.41 -13.00
CA PRO A 108 8.04 -12.73 -12.79
C PRO A 108 6.52 -12.65 -12.90
N ALA A 109 5.89 -13.62 -13.55
CA ALA A 109 4.43 -13.68 -13.72
C ALA A 109 3.69 -13.58 -12.37
N ALA A 110 4.28 -14.06 -11.28
CA ALA A 110 3.74 -13.97 -9.93
C ALA A 110 3.59 -12.52 -9.40
N ASN A 111 4.28 -11.55 -10.00
CA ASN A 111 4.19 -10.14 -9.63
C ASN A 111 3.09 -9.39 -10.39
N VAL A 112 2.32 -10.09 -11.21
CA VAL A 112 1.26 -9.54 -12.06
C VAL A 112 -0.06 -10.24 -11.76
N ALA A 113 -1.14 -9.48 -11.69
CA ALA A 113 -2.47 -10.02 -11.52
C ALA A 113 -3.44 -9.35 -12.49
N ALA A 114 -4.47 -10.09 -12.91
CA ALA A 114 -5.51 -9.57 -13.78
C ALA A 114 -6.20 -8.36 -13.15
N LEU A 115 -6.37 -7.29 -13.92
CA LEU A 115 -7.19 -6.16 -13.54
C LEU A 115 -8.65 -6.48 -13.90
N PRO A 116 -9.60 -6.36 -12.96
CA PRO A 116 -11.00 -6.66 -13.24
C PRO A 116 -11.55 -5.88 -14.43
N PRO A 117 -12.51 -6.45 -15.18
CA PRO A 117 -13.18 -5.75 -16.28
C PRO A 117 -13.76 -4.41 -15.79
N GLY A 118 -13.56 -3.35 -16.57
CA GLY A 118 -14.04 -2.00 -16.23
C GLY A 118 -13.18 -1.23 -15.20
N ALA A 119 -12.29 -1.88 -14.47
CA ALA A 119 -11.39 -1.19 -13.54
C ALA A 119 -10.39 -0.31 -14.31
N SER A 120 -10.09 0.89 -13.79
CA SER A 120 -9.12 1.81 -14.40
C SER A 120 -7.68 1.36 -14.15
N PHE A 121 -6.73 1.81 -14.97
CA PHE A 121 -5.31 1.63 -14.67
C PHE A 121 -4.87 2.43 -13.44
N ASP A 122 -5.59 3.51 -13.11
CA ASP A 122 -5.36 4.28 -11.87
C ASP A 122 -5.64 3.42 -10.63
N LEU A 123 -6.75 2.67 -10.65
CA LEU A 123 -7.02 1.68 -9.61
C LEU A 123 -5.89 0.65 -9.57
N GLY A 124 -5.54 0.04 -10.70
CA GLY A 124 -4.49 -0.98 -10.77
C GLY A 124 -3.15 -0.50 -10.19
N ALA A 125 -2.72 0.71 -10.53
CA ALA A 125 -1.50 1.33 -10.01
C ALA A 125 -1.59 1.79 -8.55
N SER A 126 -2.77 1.71 -7.94
CA SER A 126 -3.01 2.04 -6.54
C SER A 126 -3.15 0.81 -5.64
N LEU A 127 -3.25 -0.41 -6.21
CA LEU A 127 -3.48 -1.64 -5.44
C LEU A 127 -2.21 -2.21 -4.81
N GLY A 128 -1.11 -2.30 -5.54
CA GLY A 128 0.08 -3.05 -5.17
C GLY A 128 0.49 -2.92 -3.70
N ILE A 129 1.45 -2.08 -3.39
CA ILE A 129 1.95 -1.94 -2.01
C ILE A 129 0.87 -1.50 -1.02
N PRO A 130 -0.01 -0.50 -1.30
CA PRO A 130 -0.99 -0.05 -0.32
C PRO A 130 -2.02 -1.12 0.07
N ALA A 131 -2.68 -1.75 -0.90
CA ALA A 131 -3.76 -2.69 -0.60
C ALA A 131 -3.23 -4.03 -0.05
N LEU A 132 -2.08 -4.51 -0.55
CA LEU A 132 -1.46 -5.73 -0.01
C LEU A 132 -0.96 -5.53 1.43
N THR A 133 -0.40 -4.36 1.75
CA THR A 133 -0.02 -4.00 3.12
C THR A 133 -1.25 -3.94 4.03
N ALA A 134 -2.31 -3.28 3.58
CA ALA A 134 -3.58 -3.19 4.31
C ALA A 134 -4.18 -4.59 4.55
N HIS A 135 -4.25 -5.44 3.52
CA HIS A 135 -4.70 -6.82 3.66
C HIS A 135 -3.89 -7.57 4.72
N ARG A 136 -2.54 -7.48 4.65
CA ARG A 136 -1.69 -8.17 5.63
C ARG A 136 -1.96 -7.68 7.05
N CYS A 137 -2.08 -6.37 7.27
CA CYS A 137 -2.40 -5.84 8.59
C CYS A 137 -3.74 -6.36 9.14
N LEU A 138 -4.72 -6.57 8.28
CA LEU A 138 -6.05 -7.06 8.65
C LEU A 138 -6.14 -8.59 8.85
N THR A 139 -5.16 -9.36 8.36
CA THR A 139 -5.18 -10.83 8.39
C THR A 139 -4.11 -11.45 9.30
N ILE A 140 -3.39 -10.63 10.06
CA ILE A 140 -2.24 -11.08 10.85
C ILE A 140 -2.62 -11.54 12.27
N SER A 141 -3.86 -11.34 12.68
CA SER A 141 -4.36 -11.77 13.99
C SER A 141 -4.40 -13.29 14.09
N GLU A 142 -4.09 -13.84 15.26
CA GLU A 142 -4.09 -15.30 15.51
C GLU A 142 -5.42 -15.97 15.20
N SER A 143 -6.51 -15.29 15.56
CA SER A 143 -7.88 -15.75 15.30
C SER A 143 -8.50 -15.13 14.05
N GLY A 144 -7.69 -14.45 13.24
CA GLY A 144 -8.13 -13.78 12.01
C GLY A 144 -8.17 -14.72 10.80
N PRO A 145 -8.82 -14.30 9.70
CA PRO A 145 -8.82 -15.04 8.46
C PRO A 145 -7.44 -14.96 7.79
N ALA A 146 -6.97 -16.04 7.16
CA ALA A 146 -5.76 -16.00 6.33
C ALA A 146 -5.95 -15.16 5.06
N ARG A 147 -7.20 -15.06 4.58
CA ARG A 147 -7.61 -14.30 3.40
C ARG A 147 -8.92 -13.56 3.68
N LEU A 148 -8.97 -12.28 3.34
CA LEU A 148 -10.21 -11.50 3.43
C LEU A 148 -11.23 -11.95 2.37
N SER A 149 -12.48 -11.92 2.78
CA SER A 149 -13.67 -12.11 1.93
C SER A 149 -14.85 -11.36 2.57
N PRO A 150 -15.96 -11.15 1.87
CA PRO A 150 -17.15 -10.55 2.46
C PRO A 150 -17.54 -11.23 3.76
N GLY A 151 -17.69 -10.44 4.84
CA GLY A 151 -18.06 -10.94 6.17
C GLY A 151 -16.96 -11.62 6.99
N SER A 152 -15.74 -11.79 6.47
CA SER A 152 -14.65 -12.50 7.18
C SER A 152 -14.13 -11.78 8.43
N LEU A 153 -14.46 -10.50 8.61
CA LEU A 153 -14.17 -9.71 9.82
C LEU A 153 -15.47 -9.26 10.54
N ALA A 154 -16.61 -9.91 10.26
CA ALA A 154 -17.86 -9.57 10.93
C ALA A 154 -17.74 -9.65 12.45
N GLY A 155 -18.22 -8.62 13.15
CA GLY A 155 -18.14 -8.50 14.60
C GLY A 155 -16.77 -8.07 15.14
N ARG A 156 -15.82 -7.74 14.29
CA ARG A 156 -14.53 -7.15 14.67
C ARG A 156 -14.55 -5.64 14.57
N ALA A 157 -13.96 -4.97 15.56
CA ALA A 157 -13.66 -3.55 15.53
C ALA A 157 -12.22 -3.32 15.05
N VAL A 158 -12.05 -2.51 14.00
CA VAL A 158 -10.75 -2.20 13.40
C VAL A 158 -10.45 -0.72 13.53
N LEU A 159 -9.33 -0.37 14.15
CA LEU A 159 -8.78 0.98 14.12
C LEU A 159 -7.77 1.13 12.98
N VAL A 160 -7.97 2.11 12.12
CA VAL A 160 -7.03 2.49 11.08
C VAL A 160 -6.41 3.85 11.42
N ALA A 161 -5.15 3.86 11.83
CA ALA A 161 -4.41 5.09 12.07
C ALA A 161 -4.05 5.76 10.73
N GLY A 162 -4.40 7.04 10.57
CA GLY A 162 -4.09 7.79 9.35
C GLY A 162 -4.92 7.39 8.13
N GLY A 163 -6.25 7.29 8.27
CA GLY A 163 -7.18 6.78 7.24
C GLY A 163 -7.19 7.53 5.91
N ALA A 164 -6.63 8.74 5.82
CA ALA A 164 -6.53 9.49 4.56
C ALA A 164 -5.25 9.19 3.75
N GLY A 165 -4.34 8.35 4.25
CA GLY A 165 -3.18 7.87 3.50
C GLY A 165 -3.54 6.67 2.61
N ALA A 166 -2.72 6.35 1.59
CA ALA A 166 -3.04 5.29 0.62
C ALA A 166 -3.25 3.90 1.29
N VAL A 167 -2.42 3.51 2.25
CA VAL A 167 -2.60 2.26 3.02
C VAL A 167 -3.83 2.36 3.91
N GLY A 168 -4.02 3.49 4.61
CA GLY A 168 -5.17 3.71 5.49
C GLY A 168 -6.50 3.66 4.71
N HIS A 169 -6.55 4.30 3.54
CA HIS A 169 -7.69 4.25 2.63
C HIS A 169 -8.03 2.80 2.23
N ALA A 170 -7.03 2.04 1.74
CA ALA A 170 -7.22 0.65 1.36
C ALA A 170 -7.64 -0.22 2.57
N ALA A 171 -7.10 0.05 3.76
CA ALA A 171 -7.45 -0.67 4.98
C ALA A 171 -8.92 -0.41 5.39
N ILE A 172 -9.39 0.84 5.30
CA ILE A 172 -10.80 1.18 5.56
C ILE A 172 -11.71 0.40 4.60
N GLN A 173 -11.41 0.45 3.30
CA GLN A 173 -12.23 -0.20 2.28
C GLN A 173 -12.23 -1.73 2.43
N LEU A 174 -11.06 -2.36 2.60
CA LEU A 174 -10.95 -3.81 2.79
C LEU A 174 -11.61 -4.28 4.09
N ALA A 175 -11.44 -3.54 5.20
CA ALA A 175 -12.08 -3.87 6.47
C ALA A 175 -13.61 -3.80 6.37
N ARG A 176 -14.16 -2.77 5.70
CA ARG A 176 -15.60 -2.67 5.42
C ARG A 176 -16.10 -3.79 4.52
N TRP A 177 -15.41 -4.07 3.42
CA TRP A 177 -15.75 -5.18 2.52
C TRP A 177 -15.78 -6.52 3.27
N ALA A 178 -14.87 -6.68 4.23
CA ALA A 178 -14.80 -7.84 5.11
C ALA A 178 -15.81 -7.80 6.27
N GLY A 179 -16.64 -6.75 6.41
CA GLY A 179 -17.71 -6.65 7.41
C GLY A 179 -17.29 -6.20 8.80
N ALA A 180 -16.12 -5.58 8.96
CA ALA A 180 -15.67 -5.01 10.23
C ALA A 180 -16.34 -3.66 10.52
N GLU A 181 -16.45 -3.31 11.80
CA GLU A 181 -16.71 -1.95 12.25
C GLU A 181 -15.44 -1.13 12.16
N VAL A 182 -15.42 -0.06 11.35
CA VAL A 182 -14.20 0.68 11.02
C VAL A 182 -14.17 2.02 11.73
N ILE A 183 -13.16 2.20 12.57
CA ILE A 183 -12.80 3.45 13.23
C ILE A 183 -11.49 3.96 12.60
N THR A 184 -11.36 5.26 12.38
CA THR A 184 -10.11 5.83 11.89
C THR A 184 -9.74 7.12 12.59
N THR A 185 -8.44 7.39 12.70
CA THR A 185 -7.92 8.65 13.22
C THR A 185 -7.30 9.50 12.12
N VAL A 186 -7.51 10.81 12.19
CA VAL A 186 -7.01 11.79 11.22
C VAL A 186 -6.57 13.08 11.92
N SER A 187 -5.79 13.93 11.22
CA SER A 187 -5.21 15.16 11.80
C SER A 187 -6.01 16.44 11.53
N GLY A 188 -7.19 16.34 10.89
CA GLY A 188 -7.96 17.54 10.57
C GLY A 188 -9.19 17.26 9.69
N PRO A 189 -10.04 18.28 9.47
CA PRO A 189 -11.35 18.13 8.83
C PRO A 189 -11.28 17.68 7.37
N ALA A 190 -10.32 18.17 6.57
CA ALA A 190 -10.17 17.74 5.18
C ALA A 190 -9.84 16.24 5.09
N LYS A 191 -8.92 15.74 5.93
CA LYS A 191 -8.60 14.31 6.00
C LYS A 191 -9.77 13.49 6.56
N ALA A 192 -10.59 14.06 7.45
CA ALA A 192 -11.78 13.40 7.95
C ALA A 192 -12.81 13.16 6.85
N GLU A 193 -12.99 14.13 5.96
CA GLU A 193 -13.88 13.98 4.81
C GLU A 193 -13.42 12.87 3.86
N LEU A 194 -12.12 12.83 3.55
CA LEU A 194 -11.53 11.75 2.72
C LEU A 194 -11.76 10.37 3.36
N ALA A 195 -11.54 10.24 4.67
CA ALA A 195 -11.74 8.99 5.37
C ALA A 195 -13.22 8.53 5.38
N ARG A 196 -14.18 9.47 5.47
CA ARG A 196 -15.61 9.16 5.34
C ARG A 196 -15.96 8.67 3.94
N ARG A 197 -15.43 9.34 2.90
CA ARG A 197 -15.60 8.91 1.50
C ARG A 197 -14.99 7.53 1.23
N ALA A 198 -13.87 7.20 1.88
CA ALA A 198 -13.30 5.86 1.87
C ALA A 198 -14.20 4.83 2.54
N GLY A 199 -15.14 5.30 3.36
CA GLY A 199 -16.16 4.51 4.02
C GLY A 199 -15.93 4.24 5.50
N ALA A 200 -15.06 4.99 6.19
CA ALA A 200 -14.95 4.89 7.64
C ALA A 200 -16.25 5.38 8.31
N GLU A 201 -16.83 4.54 9.17
CA GLU A 201 -18.05 4.85 9.89
C GLU A 201 -17.79 5.84 11.03
N HIS A 202 -16.64 5.69 11.70
CA HIS A 202 -16.24 6.50 12.83
C HIS A 202 -14.90 7.19 12.56
N VAL A 203 -14.93 8.50 12.40
CA VAL A 203 -13.74 9.31 12.09
C VAL A 203 -13.44 10.25 13.23
N ILE A 204 -12.27 10.07 13.85
CA ILE A 204 -11.82 10.82 15.02
C ILE A 204 -10.68 11.75 14.62
N ASN A 205 -10.86 13.05 14.86
CA ASN A 205 -9.78 14.02 14.71
C ASN A 205 -8.98 14.10 16.01
N TYR A 206 -7.84 13.43 16.06
CA TYR A 206 -7.00 13.34 17.24
C TYR A 206 -6.42 14.67 17.74
N ARG A 207 -6.49 15.74 16.93
CA ARG A 207 -6.09 17.09 17.35
C ARG A 207 -7.18 17.87 18.10
N ALA A 208 -8.41 17.40 18.02
CA ALA A 208 -9.59 18.09 18.55
C ALA A 208 -10.39 17.25 19.54
N GLN A 209 -10.09 15.97 19.67
CA GLN A 209 -10.89 15.02 20.46
C GLN A 209 -9.98 14.14 21.33
N GLU A 210 -10.47 13.70 22.46
CA GLU A 210 -9.86 12.65 23.27
C GLU A 210 -10.07 11.28 22.59
N SER A 211 -9.10 10.86 21.79
CA SER A 211 -9.21 9.72 20.88
C SER A 211 -9.58 8.42 21.62
N ALA A 212 -8.97 8.13 22.76
CA ALA A 212 -9.27 6.90 23.50
C ALA A 212 -10.71 6.86 23.96
N ALA A 213 -11.26 7.96 24.48
CA ALA A 213 -12.64 8.05 24.93
C ALA A 213 -13.62 7.88 23.76
N GLU A 214 -13.34 8.53 22.62
CA GLU A 214 -14.21 8.41 21.43
C GLU A 214 -14.18 6.98 20.85
N ILE A 215 -13.02 6.33 20.78
CA ILE A 215 -12.90 4.94 20.35
C ILE A 215 -13.68 4.00 21.29
N ARG A 216 -13.58 4.22 22.61
CA ARG A 216 -14.27 3.39 23.60
C ARG A 216 -15.80 3.54 23.56
N LYS A 217 -16.34 4.64 23.07
CA LYS A 217 -17.80 4.77 22.84
C LYS A 217 -18.28 3.83 21.74
N VAL A 218 -17.47 3.64 20.70
CA VAL A 218 -17.77 2.76 19.56
C VAL A 218 -17.44 1.31 19.90
N ALA A 219 -16.24 1.07 20.43
CA ALA A 219 -15.74 -0.24 20.81
C ALA A 219 -15.52 -0.34 22.33
N PRO A 220 -16.58 -0.56 23.14
CA PRO A 220 -16.48 -0.55 24.62
C PRO A 220 -15.51 -1.58 25.17
N HIS A 221 -15.39 -2.72 24.47
CA HIS A 221 -14.47 -3.80 24.82
C HIS A 221 -13.07 -3.65 24.21
N GLY A 222 -12.86 -2.60 23.44
CA GLY A 222 -11.62 -2.30 22.69
C GLY A 222 -11.67 -2.75 21.24
N VAL A 223 -10.64 -2.40 20.48
CA VAL A 223 -10.49 -2.77 19.08
C VAL A 223 -9.68 -4.06 18.93
N ASP A 224 -10.09 -4.90 17.99
CA ASP A 224 -9.44 -6.21 17.73
C ASP A 224 -8.17 -6.06 16.90
N ILE A 225 -8.15 -5.10 15.97
CA ILE A 225 -7.03 -4.88 15.05
C ILE A 225 -6.74 -3.39 14.98
N VAL A 226 -5.46 -3.04 15.10
CA VAL A 226 -4.95 -1.69 14.85
C VAL A 226 -4.04 -1.75 13.62
N VAL A 227 -4.39 -1.02 12.57
CA VAL A 227 -3.55 -0.80 11.39
C VAL A 227 -2.74 0.47 11.64
N GLU A 228 -1.45 0.33 12.00
CA GLU A 228 -0.67 1.38 12.63
C GLU A 228 0.42 1.96 11.73
N VAL A 229 0.43 3.28 11.58
CA VAL A 229 1.37 4.04 10.74
C VAL A 229 2.38 4.87 11.53
N ALA A 230 2.05 5.23 12.77
CA ALA A 230 2.86 6.11 13.63
C ALA A 230 2.97 5.54 15.06
N PRO A 231 3.59 4.35 15.23
CA PRO A 231 3.55 3.59 16.48
C PRO A 231 4.16 4.35 17.66
N SER A 232 5.21 5.12 17.46
CA SER A 232 5.86 5.92 18.52
C SER A 232 4.91 6.96 19.11
N GLU A 233 4.16 7.64 18.25
CA GLU A 233 3.20 8.69 18.65
C GLU A 233 1.93 8.07 19.28
N ASN A 234 1.50 6.91 18.77
CA ASN A 234 0.24 6.27 19.14
C ASN A 234 0.37 5.21 20.24
N ALA A 235 1.56 4.96 20.80
CA ALA A 235 1.80 3.90 21.77
C ALA A 235 0.84 3.92 22.97
N ALA A 236 0.62 5.12 23.56
CA ALA A 236 -0.29 5.31 24.68
C ALA A 236 -1.76 5.08 24.28
N LEU A 237 -2.17 5.63 23.13
CA LEU A 237 -3.51 5.43 22.58
C LEU A 237 -3.76 3.94 22.34
N ASN A 238 -2.88 3.28 21.61
CA ASN A 238 -3.01 1.86 21.27
C ASN A 238 -3.13 0.99 22.54
N SER A 239 -2.29 1.26 23.55
CA SER A 239 -2.35 0.55 24.84
C SER A 239 -3.67 0.75 25.59
N ALA A 240 -4.31 1.91 25.43
CA ALA A 240 -5.56 2.23 26.12
C ALA A 240 -6.81 1.64 25.46
N ILE A 241 -6.76 1.28 24.16
CA ILE A 241 -7.94 0.95 23.38
C ILE A 241 -8.02 -0.50 22.90
N VAL A 242 -6.93 -1.28 22.96
CA VAL A 242 -6.92 -2.66 22.47
C VAL A 242 -7.84 -3.58 23.29
N ALA A 243 -8.51 -4.49 22.61
CA ALA A 243 -9.27 -5.58 23.19
C ALA A 243 -8.33 -6.70 23.68
N SER A 244 -8.88 -7.66 24.43
CA SER A 244 -8.13 -8.87 24.75
C SER A 244 -7.85 -9.70 23.50
N GLY A 245 -6.59 -10.10 23.30
CA GLY A 245 -6.14 -10.83 22.11
C GLY A 245 -5.97 -9.96 20.85
N ALA A 246 -6.06 -8.63 20.98
CA ALA A 246 -5.90 -7.71 19.86
C ALA A 246 -4.52 -7.77 19.21
N THR A 247 -4.46 -7.34 17.95
CA THR A 247 -3.21 -7.22 17.19
C THR A 247 -2.98 -5.79 16.75
N ILE A 248 -1.81 -5.25 17.07
CA ILE A 248 -1.30 -3.97 16.55
C ILE A 248 -0.37 -4.30 15.38
N ALA A 249 -0.81 -4.05 14.16
CA ALA A 249 -0.07 -4.31 12.93
C ALA A 249 0.63 -3.03 12.45
N ILE A 250 1.94 -2.94 12.64
CA ILE A 250 2.77 -1.77 12.36
C ILE A 250 3.39 -1.90 10.98
N TYR A 251 3.06 -1.00 10.04
CA TYR A 251 3.58 -1.04 8.67
C TYR A 251 4.47 0.16 8.30
N ALA A 252 4.60 1.13 9.19
CA ALA A 252 5.46 2.30 9.01
C ALA A 252 5.99 2.80 10.35
N ASN A 253 6.95 3.72 10.29
CA ASN A 253 7.64 4.31 11.44
C ASN A 253 7.47 5.84 11.50
N ASN A 254 6.32 6.35 11.06
CA ASN A 254 6.06 7.77 11.17
C ASN A 254 6.10 8.20 12.65
N GLY A 255 6.73 9.34 12.91
CA GLY A 255 6.91 9.83 14.27
C GLY A 255 8.16 9.34 15.00
N GLY A 256 8.85 8.29 14.52
CA GLY A 256 10.09 7.79 15.13
C GLY A 256 10.35 6.32 14.92
N ASP A 257 11.59 5.89 15.20
CA ASP A 257 12.05 4.51 14.99
C ASP A 257 11.97 3.63 16.25
N GLU A 258 11.61 4.21 17.39
CA GLU A 258 11.53 3.49 18.66
C GLU A 258 10.08 3.39 19.15
N LEU A 259 9.74 2.26 19.75
CA LEU A 259 8.43 1.98 20.34
C LEU A 259 8.60 1.56 21.81
N THR A 260 7.99 2.32 22.72
CA THR A 260 7.93 1.97 24.15
C THR A 260 6.52 1.53 24.51
N LEU A 261 6.39 0.35 25.10
CA LEU A 261 5.10 -0.23 25.50
C LEU A 261 5.08 -0.61 26.99
N PRO A 262 3.95 -0.41 27.69
CA PRO A 262 3.78 -0.85 29.07
C PRO A 262 3.55 -2.36 29.11
N ILE A 263 4.56 -3.14 29.50
CA ILE A 263 4.57 -4.61 29.46
C ILE A 263 3.33 -5.21 30.15
N ARG A 264 3.05 -4.78 31.41
CA ARG A 264 1.95 -5.37 32.18
C ARG A 264 0.58 -5.14 31.52
N SER A 265 0.34 -3.97 30.93
CA SER A 265 -0.90 -3.68 30.22
C SER A 265 -1.11 -4.65 29.06
N HIS A 266 -0.09 -4.84 28.23
CA HIS A 266 -0.16 -5.75 27.08
C HIS A 266 -0.20 -7.23 27.47
N MET A 267 0.44 -7.61 28.60
CA MET A 267 0.31 -8.96 29.16
C MET A 267 -1.13 -9.27 29.60
N THR A 268 -1.81 -8.32 30.24
CA THR A 268 -3.16 -8.54 30.74
C THR A 268 -4.20 -8.64 29.63
N THR A 269 -3.92 -8.06 28.48
CA THR A 269 -4.76 -8.13 27.27
C THR A 269 -4.30 -9.16 26.25
N ASN A 270 -3.18 -9.85 26.48
CA ASN A 270 -2.54 -10.74 25.48
C ASN A 270 -2.39 -10.06 24.10
N THR A 271 -2.05 -8.78 24.11
CA THR A 271 -1.89 -8.01 22.87
C THR A 271 -0.70 -8.51 22.07
N ARG A 272 -0.85 -8.60 20.75
CA ARG A 272 0.22 -8.87 19.81
C ARG A 272 0.68 -7.58 19.14
N VAL A 273 1.97 -7.42 18.97
CA VAL A 273 2.58 -6.37 18.16
C VAL A 273 3.33 -7.04 17.02
N GLN A 274 2.95 -6.72 15.80
CA GLN A 274 3.56 -7.31 14.61
C GLN A 274 4.00 -6.23 13.64
N PHE A 275 5.28 -6.24 13.28
CA PHE A 275 5.84 -5.40 12.23
C PHE A 275 5.55 -6.02 10.86
N VAL A 276 5.10 -5.20 9.92
CA VAL A 276 4.70 -5.62 8.56
C VAL A 276 5.56 -4.91 7.53
N LEU A 277 6.42 -5.65 6.87
CA LEU A 277 7.10 -5.25 5.65
C LEU A 277 6.62 -6.15 4.52
N ILE A 278 5.73 -5.66 3.66
CA ILE A 278 5.04 -6.48 2.66
C ILE A 278 6.00 -7.29 1.78
N TYR A 279 7.17 -6.77 1.48
CA TYR A 279 8.21 -7.43 0.70
C TYR A 279 8.74 -8.72 1.33
N ARG A 280 8.67 -8.85 2.67
CA ARG A 280 9.18 -9.98 3.45
C ARG A 280 8.08 -10.93 3.93
N VAL A 281 6.84 -10.66 3.55
CA VAL A 281 5.71 -11.53 3.88
C VAL A 281 5.83 -12.84 3.11
N ASP A 282 5.42 -13.93 3.74
CA ASP A 282 5.42 -15.28 3.16
C ASP A 282 4.67 -15.32 1.80
N PRO A 283 5.17 -16.08 0.81
CA PRO A 283 4.56 -16.18 -0.51
C PRO A 283 3.09 -16.61 -0.51
N GLU A 284 2.68 -17.53 0.37
CA GLU A 284 1.30 -17.98 0.49
C GLU A 284 0.40 -16.85 1.01
N ALA A 285 0.84 -16.14 2.06
CA ALA A 285 0.11 -14.98 2.57
C ALA A 285 0.02 -13.84 1.53
N LYS A 286 1.04 -13.65 0.68
CA LYS A 286 0.97 -12.73 -0.47
C LYS A 286 -0.03 -13.19 -1.52
N ALA A 287 -0.06 -14.48 -1.84
CA ALA A 287 -1.04 -15.03 -2.79
C ALA A 287 -2.48 -14.83 -2.28
N HIS A 288 -2.73 -15.04 -0.99
CA HIS A 288 -4.00 -14.73 -0.35
C HIS A 288 -4.35 -13.25 -0.46
N ALA A 289 -3.38 -12.37 -0.24
CA ALA A 289 -3.59 -10.92 -0.36
C ALA A 289 -3.93 -10.52 -1.80
N VAL A 290 -3.21 -11.03 -2.80
CA VAL A 290 -3.48 -10.76 -4.22
C VAL A 290 -4.87 -11.23 -4.59
N ALA A 291 -5.26 -12.45 -4.19
CA ALA A 291 -6.58 -12.99 -4.48
C ALA A 291 -7.71 -12.17 -3.82
N ALA A 292 -7.54 -11.76 -2.56
CA ALA A 292 -8.53 -10.95 -1.85
C ALA A 292 -8.65 -9.53 -2.42
N VAL A 293 -7.53 -8.88 -2.71
CA VAL A 293 -7.50 -7.53 -3.31
C VAL A 293 -8.12 -7.55 -4.71
N SER A 294 -7.82 -8.57 -5.53
CA SER A 294 -8.45 -8.72 -6.85
C SER A 294 -9.96 -8.96 -6.74
N ALA A 295 -10.42 -9.76 -5.77
CA ALA A 295 -11.84 -9.98 -5.52
C ALA A 295 -12.54 -8.69 -5.06
N ALA A 296 -11.97 -7.98 -4.08
CA ALA A 296 -12.53 -6.71 -3.60
C ALA A 296 -12.58 -5.65 -4.72
N ALA A 297 -11.56 -5.61 -5.59
CA ALA A 297 -11.57 -4.73 -6.77
C ALA A 297 -12.66 -5.13 -7.78
N ALA A 298 -12.88 -6.43 -8.00
CA ALA A 298 -13.95 -6.93 -8.87
C ALA A 298 -15.34 -6.63 -8.31
N ASP A 299 -15.50 -6.66 -6.99
CA ASP A 299 -16.74 -6.28 -6.29
C ASP A 299 -16.95 -4.75 -6.25
N GLY A 300 -16.01 -3.95 -6.80
CA GLY A 300 -16.06 -2.49 -6.73
C GLY A 300 -15.83 -1.91 -5.34
N ALA A 301 -15.25 -2.69 -4.43
CA ALA A 301 -15.04 -2.28 -3.03
C ALA A 301 -13.79 -1.42 -2.81
N LEU A 302 -12.94 -1.24 -3.83
CA LEU A 302 -11.69 -0.49 -3.77
C LEU A 302 -11.67 0.72 -4.73
N PRO A 303 -12.69 1.57 -4.79
CA PRO A 303 -12.67 2.74 -5.66
C PRO A 303 -11.55 3.71 -5.26
N VAL A 304 -11.00 4.43 -6.25
CA VAL A 304 -9.99 5.46 -6.08
C VAL A 304 -10.48 6.78 -6.69
N GLY A 305 -9.83 7.87 -6.38
CA GLY A 305 -10.21 9.22 -6.81
C GLY A 305 -10.76 10.07 -5.67
N GLU A 306 -10.99 11.34 -5.94
CA GLU A 306 -11.48 12.34 -4.97
C GLU A 306 -12.78 11.89 -4.29
N ASP A 307 -13.75 11.42 -5.10
CA ASP A 307 -15.07 10.99 -4.60
C ASP A 307 -15.01 9.73 -3.74
N ALA A 308 -13.97 8.92 -3.94
CA ALA A 308 -13.71 7.72 -3.13
C ALA A 308 -12.80 7.99 -1.92
N GLY A 309 -12.39 9.24 -1.69
CA GLY A 309 -11.54 9.62 -0.56
C GLY A 309 -10.04 9.37 -0.79
N LEU A 310 -9.61 9.11 -2.02
CA LEU A 310 -8.21 8.99 -2.40
C LEU A 310 -7.89 9.91 -3.58
N PRO A 311 -7.59 11.19 -3.35
CA PRO A 311 -7.18 12.11 -4.42
C PRO A 311 -6.02 11.56 -5.24
N LEU A 312 -6.07 11.71 -6.57
CA LEU A 312 -5.03 11.25 -7.48
C LEU A 312 -4.21 12.43 -7.99
N HIS A 313 -2.91 12.43 -7.70
CA HIS A 313 -1.97 13.43 -8.18
C HIS A 313 -1.20 12.87 -9.36
N ARG A 314 -1.38 13.45 -10.57
CA ARG A 314 -0.85 12.89 -11.82
C ARG A 314 0.35 13.68 -12.32
N PHE A 315 1.37 12.96 -12.77
CA PHE A 315 2.57 13.50 -13.38
C PHE A 315 2.89 12.73 -14.66
N PRO A 316 3.36 13.36 -15.74
CA PRO A 316 3.88 12.62 -16.88
C PRO A 316 5.22 11.95 -16.52
N LEU A 317 5.63 10.95 -17.29
CA LEU A 317 6.84 10.15 -17.03
C LEU A 317 8.08 11.04 -16.84
N GLU A 318 8.24 12.08 -17.65
CA GLU A 318 9.36 13.02 -17.60
C GLU A 318 9.44 13.80 -16.27
N ARG A 319 8.33 13.88 -15.53
CA ARG A 319 8.25 14.54 -14.23
C ARG A 319 8.21 13.58 -13.04
N THR A 320 8.79 12.38 -13.21
CA THR A 320 8.89 11.40 -12.10
C THR A 320 9.63 11.98 -10.88
N ALA A 321 10.61 12.85 -11.07
CA ALA A 321 11.28 13.55 -9.98
C ALA A 321 10.29 14.36 -9.11
N ASP A 322 9.38 15.11 -9.74
CA ASP A 322 8.34 15.88 -9.05
C ASP A 322 7.33 14.97 -8.35
N ALA A 323 6.98 13.84 -8.97
CA ALA A 323 6.09 12.84 -8.38
C ALA A 323 6.71 12.25 -7.08
N HIS A 324 7.99 11.92 -7.10
CA HIS A 324 8.72 11.46 -5.91
C HIS A 324 8.81 12.55 -4.84
N ALA A 325 9.10 13.80 -5.24
CA ALA A 325 9.12 14.94 -4.32
C ALA A 325 7.75 15.17 -3.66
N ALA A 326 6.66 15.02 -4.39
CA ALA A 326 5.31 15.17 -3.85
C ALA A 326 5.01 14.12 -2.75
N VAL A 327 5.38 12.84 -2.98
CA VAL A 327 5.22 11.78 -1.96
C VAL A 327 6.13 12.02 -0.76
N GLU A 328 7.38 12.43 -0.98
CA GLU A 328 8.35 12.76 0.06
C GLU A 328 7.87 13.96 0.92
N ALA A 329 7.18 14.93 0.32
CA ALA A 329 6.55 16.07 1.00
C ALA A 329 5.23 15.70 1.71
N GLY A 330 4.76 14.45 1.61
CA GLY A 330 3.57 13.97 2.31
C GLY A 330 2.25 14.30 1.60
N ALA A 331 2.22 14.28 0.27
CA ALA A 331 0.98 14.41 -0.50
C ALA A 331 -0.10 13.46 0.02
N VAL A 332 -1.30 13.98 0.25
CA VAL A 332 -2.45 13.20 0.71
C VAL A 332 -3.15 12.59 -0.49
N GLY A 333 -3.30 11.27 -0.48
CA GLY A 333 -3.87 10.54 -1.62
C GLY A 333 -2.85 9.61 -2.28
N LYS A 334 -2.97 9.40 -3.59
CA LYS A 334 -2.05 8.56 -4.37
C LYS A 334 -1.40 9.39 -5.47
N VAL A 335 -0.08 9.28 -5.60
CA VAL A 335 0.68 9.87 -6.70
C VAL A 335 0.83 8.84 -7.79
N LEU A 336 0.48 9.21 -9.01
CA LEU A 336 0.50 8.41 -10.22
C LEU A 336 1.36 9.08 -11.30
N ILE A 337 2.00 8.25 -12.11
CA ILE A 337 2.77 8.68 -13.26
C ILE A 337 2.12 8.12 -14.52
N ASP A 338 1.76 8.99 -15.45
CA ASP A 338 1.31 8.65 -16.80
C ASP A 338 2.53 8.25 -17.61
N VAL A 339 2.62 6.98 -17.95
CA VAL A 339 3.78 6.44 -18.68
C VAL A 339 3.54 6.54 -20.17
N ILE A 340 2.33 6.19 -20.62
CA ILE A 340 1.88 6.27 -22.03
C ILE A 340 0.44 6.75 -22.11
#